data_340c2022b00bdeb1e9cfd3e312c99062
#
_entry.id   340c2022b00bdeb1e9cfd3e312c99062
#
_cell.length_a   1.000
_cell.length_b   1.000
_cell.length_c   1.000
_cell.angle_alpha   90.00
_cell.angle_beta   90.00
_cell.angle_gamma   90.00
#
_symmetry.space_group_name_H-M   'P 1'
#
loop_
_entity.id
_entity.type
_entity.pdbx_description
1 polymer ?
#
loop_
_entity_poly.entity_id
_entity_poly.type
_entity_poly.pdbx_seq_one_letter_code
_entity_poly.pdbx_strand_id
1 'polypeptide(L)'
;FLATASLAPDGVLRVDRPFSRIFQRYGRLVMPYLAALTVCVLVAEVARPWLGEEVVPAEPSLGQLLAHGLLLQDLLNYESLSTGVWYVAIDFQLFALALALVGLPAVLRQPTSAARWAPVALVFIVAVASLALFNRQARLDETAFYFFGAYGLGMLAFWVGRATRTSTWCSAVALLALVGAGALAIDWRSRIAIALVTALLIAVAQRRQWLSPAHWPAAAVPLQQLGRISYSLFLIHFPVLLAVNALVAGLGPHGPWVDLLGMIATFGLSVGAAVLLYRGVEARPASLRSVCTLFAALLVSGLIVSY
;
A
#
# COMPACT_ATOMS: atom_id res chain seq x y z
N PHE A 1 -4.43 -10.68 0.59
CA PHE A 1 -5.68 -11.26 0.11
C PHE A 1 -5.84 -11.10 -1.42
N LEU A 2 -5.95 -9.87 -1.95
CA LEU A 2 -6.14 -9.61 -3.39
C LEU A 2 -4.96 -10.10 -4.25
N ALA A 3 -3.74 -9.93 -3.77
CA ALA A 3 -2.55 -10.45 -4.44
C ALA A 3 -2.62 -11.98 -4.59
N THR A 4 -3.04 -12.70 -3.53
CA THR A 4 -3.22 -14.17 -3.56
C THR A 4 -4.26 -14.59 -4.59
N ALA A 5 -5.40 -13.87 -4.64
CA ALA A 5 -6.45 -14.13 -5.61
C ALA A 5 -5.95 -14.05 -7.07
N SER A 6 -5.01 -13.13 -7.33
CA SER A 6 -4.45 -12.91 -8.67
C SER A 6 -3.24 -13.79 -8.99
N LEU A 7 -2.40 -14.10 -8.01
CA LEU A 7 -1.13 -14.80 -8.21
C LEU A 7 -1.27 -16.32 -8.06
N ALA A 8 -1.95 -16.77 -7.01
CA ALA A 8 -1.99 -18.18 -6.63
C ALA A 8 -3.31 -18.56 -5.94
N PRO A 9 -4.45 -18.51 -6.64
CA PRO A 9 -5.76 -18.76 -6.03
C PRO A 9 -5.89 -20.18 -5.44
N ASP A 10 -5.17 -21.15 -5.97
CA ASP A 10 -5.18 -22.55 -5.51
C ASP A 10 -3.88 -22.97 -4.83
N GLY A 11 -3.11 -21.99 -4.32
CA GLY A 11 -1.83 -22.26 -3.67
C GLY A 11 -0.66 -22.48 -4.64
N VAL A 12 -0.89 -22.45 -5.95
CA VAL A 12 0.14 -22.60 -6.99
C VAL A 12 0.18 -21.36 -7.85
N LEU A 13 1.38 -20.94 -8.24
CA LEU A 13 1.57 -19.79 -9.12
C LEU A 13 0.86 -20.02 -10.46
N ARG A 14 -0.09 -19.16 -10.80
CA ARG A 14 -0.82 -19.16 -12.08
C ARG A 14 -0.33 -18.05 -13.02
N VAL A 15 0.96 -17.79 -13.05
CA VAL A 15 1.53 -16.69 -13.82
C VAL A 15 2.66 -17.20 -14.70
N ASP A 16 2.49 -17.13 -16.01
CA ASP A 16 3.48 -17.59 -16.98
C ASP A 16 4.73 -16.69 -17.05
N ARG A 17 4.57 -15.40 -16.71
CA ARG A 17 5.64 -14.38 -16.79
C ARG A 17 5.72 -13.57 -15.50
N PRO A 18 6.40 -14.05 -14.46
CA PRO A 18 6.44 -13.39 -13.14
C PRO A 18 7.06 -11.99 -13.21
N PHE A 19 8.13 -11.78 -13.98
CA PHE A 19 8.74 -10.45 -14.15
C PHE A 19 7.78 -9.43 -14.78
N SER A 20 6.96 -9.85 -15.76
CA SER A 20 5.94 -8.98 -16.33
C SER A 20 4.93 -8.50 -15.28
N ARG A 21 4.60 -9.34 -14.29
CA ARG A 21 3.71 -8.96 -13.19
C ARG A 21 4.36 -7.93 -12.26
N ILE A 22 5.66 -8.04 -12.00
CA ILE A 22 6.41 -7.03 -11.23
C ILE A 22 6.35 -5.69 -11.95
N PHE A 23 6.68 -5.65 -13.26
CA PHE A 23 6.63 -4.41 -14.04
C PHE A 23 5.22 -3.82 -14.13
N GLN A 24 4.19 -4.64 -14.31
CA GLN A 24 2.80 -4.19 -14.30
C GLN A 24 2.41 -3.60 -12.94
N ARG A 25 2.81 -4.24 -11.82
CA ARG A 25 2.54 -3.72 -10.48
C ARG A 25 3.27 -2.41 -10.25
N TYR A 26 4.57 -2.34 -10.58
CA TYR A 26 5.36 -1.13 -10.51
C TYR A 26 4.71 0.02 -11.27
N GLY A 27 4.40 -0.18 -12.55
CA GLY A 27 3.79 0.87 -13.37
C GLY A 27 2.44 1.37 -12.83
N ARG A 28 1.60 0.47 -12.31
CA ARG A 28 0.32 0.84 -11.70
C ARG A 28 0.47 1.65 -10.41
N LEU A 29 1.49 1.36 -9.61
CA LEU A 29 1.77 2.11 -8.39
C LEU A 29 2.45 3.44 -8.71
N VAL A 30 3.48 3.38 -9.54
CA VAL A 30 4.38 4.51 -9.77
C VAL A 30 3.74 5.65 -10.57
N MET A 31 2.83 5.37 -11.51
CA MET A 31 2.22 6.44 -12.32
C MET A 31 1.48 7.50 -11.47
N PRO A 32 0.43 7.14 -10.68
CA PRO A 32 -0.25 8.13 -9.84
C PRO A 32 0.64 8.67 -8.72
N TYR A 33 1.61 7.87 -8.24
CA TYR A 33 2.59 8.28 -7.26
C TYR A 33 3.49 9.42 -7.77
N LEU A 34 4.11 9.29 -8.95
CA LEU A 34 4.93 10.33 -9.56
C LEU A 34 4.14 11.61 -9.83
N ALA A 35 2.89 11.46 -10.33
CA ALA A 35 2.01 12.61 -10.55
C ALA A 35 1.70 13.35 -9.23
N ALA A 36 1.38 12.63 -8.16
CA ALA A 36 1.12 13.22 -6.86
C ALA A 36 2.38 13.86 -6.24
N LEU A 37 3.56 13.23 -6.38
CA LEU A 37 4.82 13.82 -5.93
C LEU A 37 5.18 15.09 -6.69
N THR A 38 4.96 15.12 -8.01
CA THR A 38 5.16 16.34 -8.81
C THR A 38 4.30 17.49 -8.26
N VAL A 39 3.02 17.22 -7.99
CA VAL A 39 2.12 18.21 -7.37
C VAL A 39 2.63 18.58 -5.97
N CYS A 40 3.09 17.61 -5.17
CA CYS A 40 3.57 17.86 -3.82
C CYS A 40 4.80 18.78 -3.81
N VAL A 41 5.78 18.54 -4.66
CA VAL A 41 7.00 19.37 -4.80
C VAL A 41 6.64 20.81 -5.17
N LEU A 42 5.76 21.00 -6.16
CA LEU A 42 5.34 22.33 -6.59
C LEU A 42 4.50 23.06 -5.51
N VAL A 43 3.59 22.36 -4.85
CA VAL A 43 2.76 22.94 -3.78
C VAL A 43 3.61 23.27 -2.56
N ALA A 44 4.58 22.41 -2.20
CA ALA A 44 5.48 22.66 -1.10
C ALA A 44 6.25 23.95 -1.27
N GLU A 45 6.75 24.23 -2.48
CA GLU A 45 7.44 25.49 -2.79
C GLU A 45 6.53 26.71 -2.62
N VAL A 46 5.32 26.64 -3.17
CA VAL A 46 4.34 27.74 -3.02
C VAL A 46 3.92 27.93 -1.57
N ALA A 47 3.85 26.86 -0.77
CA ALA A 47 3.43 26.90 0.62
C ALA A 47 4.54 27.36 1.59
N ARG A 48 5.81 27.22 1.21
CA ARG A 48 6.99 27.49 2.04
C ARG A 48 7.00 28.87 2.70
N PRO A 49 6.63 29.98 2.03
CA PRO A 49 6.58 31.30 2.67
C PRO A 49 5.54 31.44 3.79
N TRP A 50 4.54 30.57 3.82
CA TRP A 50 3.39 30.65 4.74
C TRP A 50 3.44 29.62 5.86
N LEU A 51 4.17 28.53 5.68
CA LEU A 51 4.25 27.40 6.60
C LEU A 51 5.70 27.23 7.09
N GLY A 52 5.86 26.82 8.36
CA GLY A 52 7.18 26.52 8.91
C GLY A 52 7.87 25.32 8.24
N GLU A 53 9.19 25.31 8.29
CA GLU A 53 10.04 24.23 7.73
C GLU A 53 9.74 22.84 8.30
N GLU A 54 9.13 22.76 9.47
CA GLU A 54 8.72 21.49 10.10
C GLU A 54 7.56 20.80 9.36
N VAL A 55 6.76 21.58 8.61
CA VAL A 55 5.54 21.10 7.94
C VAL A 55 5.76 20.87 6.46
N VAL A 56 6.60 21.72 5.84
CA VAL A 56 6.88 21.67 4.40
C VAL A 56 8.11 20.81 4.13
N PRO A 57 8.03 19.81 3.24
CA PRO A 57 9.21 19.05 2.83
C PRO A 57 10.33 19.95 2.35
N ALA A 58 11.57 19.60 2.66
CA ALA A 58 12.75 20.32 2.16
C ALA A 58 12.84 20.27 0.63
N GLU A 59 13.64 21.17 0.07
CA GLU A 59 13.93 21.18 -1.38
C GLU A 59 14.54 19.82 -1.80
N PRO A 60 14.00 19.18 -2.86
CA PRO A 60 14.42 17.85 -3.21
C PRO A 60 15.78 17.82 -3.91
N SER A 61 16.69 16.97 -3.46
CA SER A 61 17.90 16.67 -4.21
C SER A 61 17.62 15.74 -5.41
N LEU A 62 18.48 15.78 -6.43
CA LEU A 62 18.36 14.85 -7.57
C LEU A 62 18.38 13.39 -7.14
N GLY A 63 19.27 13.02 -6.20
CA GLY A 63 19.33 11.67 -5.65
C GLY A 63 18.02 11.25 -4.99
N GLN A 64 17.39 12.14 -4.23
CA GLN A 64 16.11 11.93 -3.59
C GLN A 64 14.98 11.73 -4.62
N LEU A 65 14.91 12.55 -5.68
CA LEU A 65 13.92 12.38 -6.75
C LEU A 65 14.08 11.03 -7.48
N LEU A 66 15.33 10.62 -7.77
CA LEU A 66 15.62 9.34 -8.39
C LEU A 66 15.23 8.18 -7.47
N ALA A 67 15.56 8.27 -6.19
CA ALA A 67 15.20 7.26 -5.19
C ALA A 67 13.68 7.08 -5.06
N HIS A 68 12.93 8.18 -5.02
CA HIS A 68 11.46 8.14 -5.00
C HIS A 68 10.89 7.55 -6.29
N GLY A 69 11.43 7.92 -7.45
CA GLY A 69 11.00 7.34 -8.72
C GLY A 69 11.20 5.84 -8.82
N LEU A 70 12.21 5.30 -8.14
CA LEU A 70 12.52 3.88 -8.09
C LEU A 70 11.90 3.14 -6.89
N LEU A 71 11.15 3.83 -6.01
CA LEU A 71 10.60 3.31 -4.75
C LEU A 71 11.71 2.78 -3.80
N LEU A 72 12.87 3.43 -3.79
CA LEU A 72 14.04 3.08 -3.00
C LEU A 72 14.39 4.13 -1.93
N GLN A 73 13.58 5.18 -1.78
CA GLN A 73 13.85 6.31 -0.90
C GLN A 73 14.14 5.87 0.55
N ASP A 74 13.31 4.98 1.10
CA ASP A 74 13.48 4.52 2.49
C ASP A 74 14.73 3.66 2.63
N LEU A 75 15.00 2.73 1.70
CA LEU A 75 16.20 1.87 1.71
C LEU A 75 17.51 2.65 1.53
N LEU A 76 17.46 3.83 0.92
CA LEU A 76 18.59 4.71 0.70
C LEU A 76 18.66 5.85 1.74
N ASN A 77 17.79 5.82 2.77
CA ASN A 77 17.69 6.81 3.84
C ASN A 77 17.47 8.26 3.32
N TYR A 78 16.68 8.41 2.26
CA TYR A 78 16.21 9.72 1.84
C TYR A 78 14.90 10.08 2.56
N GLU A 79 14.77 11.34 2.98
CA GLU A 79 13.54 11.87 3.54
C GLU A 79 12.38 11.79 2.55
N SER A 80 11.19 11.54 3.07
CA SER A 80 9.98 11.43 2.24
C SER A 80 9.53 12.79 1.73
N LEU A 81 9.32 12.92 0.41
CA LEU A 81 8.79 14.14 -0.23
C LEU A 81 7.30 14.38 0.02
N SER A 82 6.61 13.43 0.60
CA SER A 82 5.19 13.54 0.97
C SER A 82 4.89 12.56 2.12
N THR A 83 3.94 12.92 2.96
CA THR A 83 3.53 12.07 4.08
C THR A 83 2.93 10.75 3.58
N GLY A 84 3.39 9.63 4.14
CA GLY A 84 2.85 8.30 3.89
C GLY A 84 3.39 7.61 2.63
N VAL A 85 4.16 8.26 1.78
CA VAL A 85 4.66 7.67 0.51
C VAL A 85 5.60 6.48 0.71
N TRP A 86 6.22 6.35 1.87
CA TRP A 86 6.99 5.15 2.28
C TRP A 86 6.16 3.87 2.13
N TYR A 87 4.85 3.94 2.37
CA TYR A 87 3.96 2.79 2.25
C TYR A 87 3.88 2.24 0.81
N VAL A 88 4.04 3.09 -0.20
CA VAL A 88 4.03 2.67 -1.62
C VAL A 88 5.24 1.78 -1.93
N ALA A 89 6.41 2.15 -1.42
CA ALA A 89 7.63 1.35 -1.56
C ALA A 89 7.48 -0.01 -0.86
N ILE A 90 6.94 -0.01 0.37
CA ILE A 90 6.67 -1.24 1.13
C ILE A 90 5.62 -2.12 0.43
N ASP A 91 4.53 -1.56 -0.11
CA ASP A 91 3.51 -2.34 -0.84
C ASP A 91 4.11 -3.03 -2.08
N PHE A 92 4.97 -2.32 -2.81
CA PHE A 92 5.69 -2.91 -3.94
C PHE A 92 6.64 -4.04 -3.50
N GLN A 93 7.43 -3.83 -2.45
CA GLN A 93 8.32 -4.85 -1.90
C GLN A 93 7.53 -6.07 -1.39
N LEU A 94 6.41 -5.87 -0.70
CA LEU A 94 5.53 -6.94 -0.22
C LEU A 94 4.97 -7.78 -1.37
N PHE A 95 4.53 -7.12 -2.44
CA PHE A 95 4.06 -7.82 -3.63
C PHE A 95 5.19 -8.64 -4.30
N ALA A 96 6.39 -8.07 -4.43
CA ALA A 96 7.54 -8.74 -5.01
C ALA A 96 7.95 -9.96 -4.17
N LEU A 97 7.99 -9.82 -2.83
CA LEU A 97 8.27 -10.92 -1.90
C LEU A 97 7.20 -12.01 -1.99
N ALA A 98 5.91 -11.64 -2.00
CA ALA A 98 4.82 -12.60 -2.15
C ALA A 98 4.94 -13.38 -3.47
N LEU A 99 5.22 -12.69 -4.57
CA LEU A 99 5.43 -13.34 -5.88
C LEU A 99 6.64 -14.29 -5.85
N ALA A 100 7.73 -13.90 -5.22
CA ALA A 100 8.92 -14.74 -5.06
C ALA A 100 8.60 -16.01 -4.24
N LEU A 101 7.93 -15.88 -3.10
CA LEU A 101 7.57 -17.01 -2.25
C LEU A 101 6.62 -18.00 -2.93
N VAL A 102 5.67 -17.48 -3.72
CA VAL A 102 4.73 -18.32 -4.47
C VAL A 102 5.39 -18.92 -5.72
N GLY A 103 6.33 -18.21 -6.34
CA GLY A 103 7.03 -18.63 -7.55
C GLY A 103 8.19 -19.59 -7.33
N LEU A 104 8.88 -19.49 -6.19
CA LEU A 104 10.08 -20.29 -5.90
C LEU A 104 9.88 -21.81 -6.05
N PRO A 105 8.80 -22.44 -5.54
CA PRO A 105 8.58 -23.86 -5.72
C PRO A 105 8.41 -24.30 -7.18
N ALA A 106 7.85 -23.43 -8.02
CA ALA A 106 7.69 -23.72 -9.45
C ALA A 106 9.04 -23.75 -10.18
N VAL A 107 9.98 -22.87 -9.79
CA VAL A 107 11.35 -22.84 -10.34
C VAL A 107 12.14 -24.07 -9.90
N LEU A 108 11.96 -24.53 -8.66
CA LEU A 108 12.67 -25.68 -8.11
C LEU A 108 12.16 -27.04 -8.64
N ARG A 109 11.16 -27.06 -9.53
CA ARG A 109 10.63 -28.23 -10.24
C ARG A 109 10.45 -29.47 -9.37
N GLN A 110 9.75 -29.36 -8.25
CA GLN A 110 9.42 -30.50 -7.39
C GLN A 110 8.15 -31.20 -7.89
N PRO A 111 8.20 -32.39 -8.50
CA PRO A 111 7.05 -33.03 -9.14
C PRO A 111 6.15 -33.81 -8.16
N THR A 112 6.23 -33.53 -6.86
CA THR A 112 5.48 -34.27 -5.84
C THR A 112 4.14 -33.62 -5.50
N SER A 113 3.18 -34.40 -5.00
CA SER A 113 1.90 -33.90 -4.49
C SER A 113 2.08 -32.89 -3.33
N ALA A 114 3.19 -32.96 -2.61
CA ALA A 114 3.60 -32.01 -1.59
C ALA A 114 3.98 -30.64 -2.18
N ALA A 115 4.45 -30.57 -3.43
CA ALA A 115 4.88 -29.33 -4.07
C ALA A 115 3.76 -28.27 -4.17
N ARG A 116 2.49 -28.68 -4.26
CA ARG A 116 1.34 -27.76 -4.26
C ARG A 116 1.16 -26.98 -2.96
N TRP A 117 1.64 -27.53 -1.83
CA TRP A 117 1.56 -26.87 -0.52
C TRP A 117 2.78 -26.01 -0.19
N ALA A 118 3.87 -26.18 -0.95
CA ALA A 118 5.12 -25.47 -0.72
C ALA A 118 4.96 -23.93 -0.71
N PRO A 119 4.21 -23.30 -1.65
CA PRO A 119 3.99 -21.85 -1.60
C PRO A 119 3.25 -21.42 -0.33
N VAL A 120 2.21 -22.15 0.07
CA VAL A 120 1.43 -21.87 1.29
C VAL A 120 2.31 -22.00 2.52
N ALA A 121 3.13 -23.05 2.59
CA ALA A 121 4.06 -23.27 3.68
C ALA A 121 5.14 -22.16 3.75
N LEU A 122 5.72 -21.75 2.62
CA LEU A 122 6.68 -20.66 2.58
C LEU A 122 6.08 -19.34 3.05
N VAL A 123 4.90 -18.99 2.56
CA VAL A 123 4.18 -17.79 3.03
C VAL A 123 3.90 -17.88 4.54
N PHE A 124 3.47 -19.04 5.04
CA PHE A 124 3.23 -19.25 6.46
C PHE A 124 4.50 -19.07 7.28
N ILE A 125 5.60 -19.72 6.90
CA ILE A 125 6.89 -19.64 7.60
C ILE A 125 7.40 -18.19 7.65
N VAL A 126 7.39 -17.47 6.52
CA VAL A 126 7.88 -16.08 6.46
C VAL A 126 6.93 -15.15 7.22
N ALA A 127 5.61 -15.39 7.20
CA ALA A 127 4.65 -14.62 8.00
C ALA A 127 4.89 -14.82 9.50
N VAL A 128 5.09 -16.06 9.96
CA VAL A 128 5.42 -16.34 11.37
C VAL A 128 6.76 -15.72 11.76
N ALA A 129 7.79 -15.85 10.92
CA ALA A 129 9.09 -15.22 11.16
C ALA A 129 8.98 -13.69 11.23
N SER A 130 8.16 -13.09 10.37
CA SER A 130 7.88 -11.65 10.42
C SER A 130 7.20 -11.27 11.73
N LEU A 131 6.14 -11.96 12.13
CA LEU A 131 5.39 -11.67 13.36
C LEU A 131 6.22 -11.87 14.63
N ALA A 132 7.07 -12.91 14.66
CA ALA A 132 7.81 -13.28 15.86
C ALA A 132 9.19 -12.59 15.97
N LEU A 133 9.85 -12.30 14.83
CA LEU A 133 11.24 -11.87 14.79
C LEU A 133 11.42 -10.51 14.09
N PHE A 134 11.07 -10.42 12.79
CA PHE A 134 11.44 -9.26 11.96
C PHE A 134 10.68 -8.00 12.34
N ASN A 135 9.41 -8.11 12.64
CA ASN A 135 8.56 -7.00 13.06
C ASN A 135 9.00 -6.33 14.37
N ARG A 136 9.94 -6.95 15.11
CA ARG A 136 10.48 -6.48 16.39
C ARG A 136 11.82 -5.76 16.25
N GLN A 137 12.37 -5.71 15.04
CA GLN A 137 13.66 -5.08 14.76
C GLN A 137 13.42 -3.77 14.02
N ALA A 138 13.63 -2.64 14.69
CA ALA A 138 13.45 -1.31 14.10
C ALA A 138 14.24 -1.11 12.80
N ARG A 139 15.45 -1.69 12.70
CA ARG A 139 16.29 -1.64 11.49
C ARG A 139 15.64 -2.26 10.23
N LEU A 140 14.55 -3.01 10.38
CA LEU A 140 13.84 -3.66 9.27
C LEU A 140 12.54 -2.94 8.90
N ASP A 141 12.18 -1.86 9.58
CA ASP A 141 10.88 -1.17 9.40
C ASP A 141 10.71 -0.50 8.03
N GLU A 142 11.79 -0.39 7.26
CA GLU A 142 11.79 0.05 5.86
C GLU A 142 11.70 -1.10 4.84
N THR A 143 11.51 -2.33 5.32
CA THR A 143 11.54 -3.53 4.48
C THR A 143 10.24 -4.32 4.49
N ALA A 144 9.99 -5.06 3.40
CA ALA A 144 8.87 -6.00 3.33
C ALA A 144 8.88 -7.03 4.47
N PHE A 145 10.03 -7.46 4.95
CA PHE A 145 10.14 -8.48 6.00
C PHE A 145 9.45 -8.06 7.30
N TYR A 146 9.55 -6.78 7.66
CA TYR A 146 8.92 -6.23 8.85
C TYR A 146 7.38 -6.28 8.77
N PHE A 147 6.81 -6.01 7.60
CA PHE A 147 5.37 -5.93 7.38
C PHE A 147 4.75 -7.22 6.86
N PHE A 148 5.57 -8.20 6.45
CA PHE A 148 5.08 -9.40 5.79
C PHE A 148 4.16 -10.23 6.69
N GLY A 149 4.28 -10.14 8.00
CA GLY A 149 3.38 -10.81 8.94
C GLY A 149 1.92 -10.48 8.71
N ALA A 150 1.58 -9.18 8.66
CA ALA A 150 0.23 -8.72 8.38
C ALA A 150 -0.22 -9.03 6.94
N TYR A 151 0.67 -8.85 5.96
CA TYR A 151 0.41 -9.15 4.56
C TYR A 151 0.18 -10.66 4.35
N GLY A 152 1.04 -11.50 4.93
CA GLY A 152 0.96 -12.97 4.89
C GLY A 152 -0.30 -13.50 5.56
N LEU A 153 -0.73 -12.91 6.70
CA LEU A 153 -2.04 -13.23 7.30
C LEU A 153 -3.18 -13.02 6.31
N GLY A 154 -3.16 -11.93 5.54
CA GLY A 154 -4.13 -11.68 4.48
C GLY A 154 -4.07 -12.71 3.34
N MET A 155 -2.87 -13.16 2.95
CA MET A 155 -2.68 -14.23 1.96
C MET A 155 -3.25 -15.56 2.47
N LEU A 156 -2.90 -15.93 3.69
CA LEU A 156 -3.36 -17.16 4.34
C LEU A 156 -4.88 -17.17 4.54
N ALA A 157 -5.46 -16.03 4.95
CA ALA A 157 -6.91 -15.86 5.09
C ALA A 157 -7.65 -16.16 3.77
N PHE A 158 -7.06 -15.80 2.62
CA PHE A 158 -7.64 -16.12 1.31
C PHE A 158 -7.73 -17.63 1.09
N TRP A 159 -6.65 -18.38 1.32
CA TRP A 159 -6.65 -19.83 1.14
C TRP A 159 -7.52 -20.54 2.17
N VAL A 160 -7.48 -20.08 3.42
CA VAL A 160 -8.33 -20.60 4.50
C VAL A 160 -9.82 -20.45 4.16
N GLY A 161 -10.23 -19.24 3.71
CA GLY A 161 -11.62 -18.97 3.35
C GLY A 161 -12.15 -19.85 2.20
N ARG A 162 -11.26 -20.42 1.37
CA ARG A 162 -11.59 -21.35 0.27
C ARG A 162 -11.60 -22.83 0.66
N ALA A 163 -11.24 -23.17 1.90
CA ALA A 163 -11.24 -24.55 2.35
C ALA A 163 -12.66 -25.16 2.30
N THR A 164 -12.83 -26.25 1.59
CA THR A 164 -14.15 -26.88 1.36
C THR A 164 -14.65 -27.64 2.59
N ARG A 165 -13.75 -28.38 3.27
CA ARG A 165 -14.10 -29.15 4.46
C ARG A 165 -14.15 -28.24 5.69
N THR A 166 -15.23 -28.35 6.48
CA THR A 166 -15.41 -27.54 7.69
C THR A 166 -14.31 -27.79 8.73
N SER A 167 -13.88 -29.03 8.92
CA SER A 167 -12.80 -29.38 9.84
C SER A 167 -11.49 -28.71 9.45
N THR A 168 -11.10 -28.79 8.17
CA THR A 168 -9.89 -28.11 7.65
C THR A 168 -9.98 -26.60 7.84
N TRP A 169 -11.14 -26.01 7.57
CA TRP A 169 -11.36 -24.58 7.77
C TRP A 169 -11.21 -24.18 9.24
N CYS A 170 -11.89 -24.90 10.15
CA CYS A 170 -11.81 -24.64 11.60
C CYS A 170 -10.37 -24.77 12.12
N SER A 171 -9.65 -25.84 11.72
CA SER A 171 -8.26 -26.03 12.12
C SER A 171 -7.34 -24.93 11.60
N ALA A 172 -7.52 -24.48 10.34
CA ALA A 172 -6.72 -23.43 9.76
C ALA A 172 -7.02 -22.06 10.39
N VAL A 173 -8.29 -21.73 10.66
CA VAL A 173 -8.68 -20.51 11.40
C VAL A 173 -8.08 -20.53 12.81
N ALA A 174 -8.19 -21.67 13.52
CA ALA A 174 -7.61 -21.81 14.86
C ALA A 174 -6.08 -21.65 14.84
N LEU A 175 -5.40 -22.19 13.83
CA LEU A 175 -3.96 -22.03 13.66
C LEU A 175 -3.59 -20.56 13.42
N LEU A 176 -4.30 -19.84 12.54
CA LEU A 176 -4.05 -18.41 12.32
C LEU A 176 -4.29 -17.60 13.60
N ALA A 177 -5.37 -17.91 14.33
CA ALA A 177 -5.66 -17.24 15.59
C ALA A 177 -4.58 -17.50 16.64
N LEU A 178 -4.13 -18.77 16.77
CA LEU A 178 -3.08 -19.17 17.71
C LEU A 178 -1.74 -18.47 17.40
N VAL A 179 -1.32 -18.47 16.15
CA VAL A 179 -0.08 -17.80 15.71
C VAL A 179 -0.14 -16.29 15.97
N GLY A 180 -1.25 -15.66 15.60
CA GLY A 180 -1.42 -14.22 15.84
C GLY A 180 -1.51 -13.88 17.33
N ALA A 181 -2.26 -14.66 18.11
CA ALA A 181 -2.34 -14.47 19.56
C ALA A 181 -1.00 -14.73 20.25
N GLY A 182 -0.23 -15.74 19.80
CA GLY A 182 1.12 -15.99 20.27
C GLY A 182 2.06 -14.84 20.01
N ALA A 183 2.02 -14.24 18.80
CA ALA A 183 2.80 -13.05 18.49
C ALA A 183 2.44 -11.85 19.37
N LEU A 184 1.14 -11.63 19.65
CA LEU A 184 0.65 -10.57 20.53
C LEU A 184 1.00 -10.81 22.01
N ALA A 185 1.04 -12.08 22.44
CA ALA A 185 1.45 -12.44 23.81
C ALA A 185 2.94 -12.19 24.04
N ILE A 186 3.78 -12.33 22.99
CA ILE A 186 5.20 -12.03 23.09
C ILE A 186 5.45 -10.50 23.16
N ASP A 187 4.76 -9.74 22.30
CA ASP A 187 4.87 -8.29 22.21
C ASP A 187 3.58 -7.70 21.67
N TRP A 188 2.85 -6.96 22.52
CA TRP A 188 1.58 -6.38 22.12
C TRP A 188 1.75 -5.23 21.13
N ARG A 189 1.16 -5.41 19.95
CA ARG A 189 1.16 -4.39 18.88
C ARG A 189 -0.24 -4.26 18.27
N SER A 190 -0.87 -3.13 18.45
CA SER A 190 -2.24 -2.87 17.97
C SER A 190 -2.40 -3.14 16.46
N ARG A 191 -1.39 -2.80 15.65
CA ARG A 191 -1.39 -3.08 14.20
C ARG A 191 -1.45 -4.58 13.89
N ILE A 192 -0.78 -5.45 14.68
CA ILE A 192 -0.85 -6.91 14.50
C ILE A 192 -2.22 -7.41 14.94
N ALA A 193 -2.76 -6.89 16.04
CA ALA A 193 -4.10 -7.24 16.51
C ALA A 193 -5.16 -6.91 15.45
N ILE A 194 -5.11 -5.72 14.86
CA ILE A 194 -6.01 -5.30 13.77
C ILE A 194 -5.83 -6.19 12.55
N ALA A 195 -4.58 -6.50 12.15
CA ALA A 195 -4.30 -7.38 11.02
C ALA A 195 -4.85 -8.79 11.23
N LEU A 196 -4.69 -9.36 12.44
CA LEU A 196 -5.23 -10.66 12.80
C LEU A 196 -6.75 -10.67 12.76
N VAL A 197 -7.40 -9.72 13.43
CA VAL A 197 -8.87 -9.60 13.43
C VAL A 197 -9.38 -9.46 12.00
N THR A 198 -8.76 -8.60 11.19
CA THR A 198 -9.11 -8.41 9.79
C THR A 198 -8.95 -9.70 8.97
N ALA A 199 -7.85 -10.43 9.14
CA ALA A 199 -7.60 -11.70 8.45
C ALA A 199 -8.67 -12.75 8.79
N LEU A 200 -9.01 -12.88 10.09
CA LEU A 200 -10.06 -13.80 10.55
C LEU A 200 -11.45 -13.42 10.03
N LEU A 201 -11.78 -12.12 10.05
CA LEU A 201 -13.05 -11.62 9.49
C LEU A 201 -13.14 -11.88 8.00
N ILE A 202 -12.07 -11.64 7.23
CA ILE A 202 -12.04 -11.91 5.80
C ILE A 202 -12.18 -13.40 5.51
N ALA A 203 -11.52 -14.29 6.27
CA ALA A 203 -11.65 -15.73 6.11
C ALA A 203 -13.10 -16.22 6.36
N VAL A 204 -13.76 -15.66 7.38
CA VAL A 204 -15.18 -15.92 7.66
C VAL A 204 -16.08 -15.35 6.57
N ALA A 205 -15.87 -14.07 6.19
CA ALA A 205 -16.67 -13.38 5.20
C ALA A 205 -16.61 -14.06 3.82
N GLN A 206 -15.43 -14.54 3.43
CA GLN A 206 -15.25 -15.30 2.19
C GLN A 206 -16.00 -16.63 2.25
N ARG A 207 -15.89 -17.39 3.34
CA ARG A 207 -16.62 -18.65 3.50
C ARG A 207 -18.14 -18.47 3.50
N ARG A 208 -18.63 -17.38 4.12
CA ARG A 208 -20.03 -16.99 4.18
C ARG A 208 -20.53 -16.29 2.92
N GLN A 209 -19.66 -16.10 1.92
CA GLN A 209 -19.95 -15.37 0.68
C GLN A 209 -20.39 -13.91 0.86
N TRP A 210 -20.12 -13.30 2.02
CA TRP A 210 -20.44 -11.90 2.28
C TRP A 210 -19.71 -10.93 1.34
N LEU A 211 -18.59 -11.34 0.78
CA LEU A 211 -17.81 -10.57 -0.19
C LEU A 211 -18.37 -10.65 -1.62
N SER A 212 -19.46 -11.41 -1.83
CA SER A 212 -20.11 -11.49 -3.15
C SER A 212 -20.84 -10.19 -3.48
N PRO A 213 -20.61 -9.59 -4.66
CA PRO A 213 -21.32 -8.38 -5.08
C PRO A 213 -22.85 -8.50 -5.03
N ALA A 214 -23.38 -9.72 -5.20
CA ALA A 214 -24.82 -9.99 -5.15
C ALA A 214 -25.48 -9.67 -3.80
N HIS A 215 -24.69 -9.61 -2.73
CA HIS A 215 -25.18 -9.31 -1.37
C HIS A 215 -25.01 -7.85 -0.96
N TRP A 216 -24.44 -7.00 -1.83
CA TRP A 216 -24.16 -5.62 -1.47
C TRP A 216 -25.37 -4.73 -1.79
N PRO A 217 -25.90 -4.00 -0.79
CA PRO A 217 -27.01 -3.10 -1.02
C PRO A 217 -26.61 -1.93 -1.92
N ALA A 218 -27.58 -1.33 -2.60
CA ALA A 218 -27.35 -0.15 -3.43
C ALA A 218 -26.70 1.02 -2.64
N ALA A 219 -26.97 1.10 -1.33
CA ALA A 219 -26.32 2.06 -0.42
C ALA A 219 -24.79 1.89 -0.30
N ALA A 220 -24.22 0.75 -0.72
CA ALA A 220 -22.77 0.54 -0.72
C ALA A 220 -22.07 1.15 -1.95
N VAL A 221 -22.79 1.65 -2.95
CA VAL A 221 -22.21 2.24 -4.18
C VAL A 221 -21.25 3.41 -3.87
N PRO A 222 -21.58 4.37 -3.01
CA PRO A 222 -20.64 5.45 -2.66
C PRO A 222 -19.36 4.93 -2.03
N LEU A 223 -19.45 3.92 -1.15
CA LEU A 223 -18.29 3.30 -0.52
C LEU A 223 -17.42 2.56 -1.55
N GLN A 224 -18.01 1.90 -2.53
CA GLN A 224 -17.28 1.27 -3.64
C GLN A 224 -16.57 2.32 -4.50
N GLN A 225 -17.22 3.45 -4.78
CA GLN A 225 -16.62 4.55 -5.54
C GLN A 225 -15.44 5.16 -4.76
N LEU A 226 -15.60 5.40 -3.46
CA LEU A 226 -14.51 5.85 -2.59
C LEU A 226 -13.36 4.84 -2.56
N GLY A 227 -13.66 3.55 -2.49
CA GLY A 227 -12.66 2.48 -2.57
C GLY A 227 -11.88 2.49 -3.88
N ARG A 228 -12.50 2.85 -5.01
CA ARG A 228 -11.81 2.94 -6.31
C ARG A 228 -10.79 4.08 -6.37
N ILE A 229 -11.06 5.21 -5.72
CA ILE A 229 -10.17 6.37 -5.72
C ILE A 229 -9.27 6.41 -4.49
N SER A 230 -9.34 5.42 -3.61
CA SER A 230 -8.66 5.43 -2.31
C SER A 230 -7.14 5.57 -2.42
N TYR A 231 -6.53 4.96 -3.43
CA TYR A 231 -5.10 5.08 -3.68
C TYR A 231 -4.72 6.48 -4.16
N SER A 232 -5.44 7.03 -5.13
CA SER A 232 -5.26 8.43 -5.54
C SER A 232 -5.50 9.40 -4.38
N LEU A 233 -6.50 9.15 -3.52
CA LEU A 233 -6.78 9.96 -2.34
C LEU A 233 -5.62 9.91 -1.34
N PHE A 234 -5.09 8.70 -1.08
CA PHE A 234 -3.93 8.51 -0.22
C PHE A 234 -2.70 9.28 -0.71
N LEU A 235 -2.49 9.39 -2.03
CA LEU A 235 -1.34 10.08 -2.59
C LEU A 235 -1.50 11.60 -2.61
N ILE A 236 -2.71 12.10 -2.89
CA ILE A 236 -2.93 13.54 -3.17
C ILE A 236 -3.36 14.36 -1.95
N HIS A 237 -3.80 13.70 -0.86
CA HIS A 237 -4.34 14.44 0.30
C HIS A 237 -3.31 15.36 0.95
N PHE A 238 -2.04 14.95 1.01
CA PHE A 238 -0.99 15.75 1.65
C PHE A 238 -0.67 17.05 0.91
N PRO A 239 -0.41 17.09 -0.42
CA PRO A 239 -0.27 18.34 -1.13
C PRO A 239 -1.52 19.22 -1.05
N VAL A 240 -2.72 18.66 -1.02
CA VAL A 240 -3.95 19.44 -0.79
C VAL A 240 -3.98 20.04 0.60
N LEU A 241 -3.58 19.27 1.62
CA LEU A 241 -3.45 19.75 3.01
C LEU A 241 -2.46 20.92 3.09
N LEU A 242 -1.29 20.80 2.47
CA LEU A 242 -0.30 21.88 2.42
C LEU A 242 -0.88 23.14 1.79
N ALA A 243 -1.55 23.02 0.64
CA ALA A 243 -2.16 24.15 -0.07
C ALA A 243 -3.22 24.87 0.78
N VAL A 244 -4.12 24.10 1.41
CA VAL A 244 -5.17 24.68 2.26
C VAL A 244 -4.57 25.31 3.52
N ASN A 245 -3.61 24.66 4.17
CA ASN A 245 -2.95 25.22 5.35
C ASN A 245 -2.20 26.54 5.01
N ALA A 246 -1.52 26.60 3.86
CA ALA A 246 -0.87 27.83 3.41
C ALA A 246 -1.88 28.96 3.18
N LEU A 247 -3.03 28.65 2.56
CA LEU A 247 -4.10 29.64 2.37
C LEU A 247 -4.67 30.12 3.71
N VAL A 248 -4.93 29.21 4.66
CA VAL A 248 -5.45 29.56 5.99
C VAL A 248 -4.42 30.39 6.77
N ALA A 249 -3.15 30.00 6.76
CA ALA A 249 -2.07 30.78 7.39
C ALA A 249 -1.96 32.18 6.80
N GLY A 250 -2.16 32.37 5.50
CA GLY A 250 -2.18 33.66 4.81
C GLY A 250 -3.32 34.60 5.24
N LEU A 251 -4.37 34.08 5.89
CA LEU A 251 -5.45 34.91 6.45
C LEU A 251 -5.05 35.62 7.75
N GLY A 252 -3.89 35.31 8.31
CA GLY A 252 -3.44 35.83 9.60
C GLY A 252 -4.12 35.14 10.80
N PRO A 253 -4.06 35.73 12.01
CA PRO A 253 -4.67 35.16 13.20
C PRO A 253 -6.15 34.91 13.02
N HIS A 254 -6.60 33.67 13.26
CA HIS A 254 -7.98 33.24 13.01
C HIS A 254 -8.49 32.35 14.16
N GLY A 255 -9.80 32.19 14.21
CA GLY A 255 -10.44 31.39 15.25
C GLY A 255 -10.78 29.97 14.80
N PRO A 256 -11.24 29.10 15.71
CA PRO A 256 -11.49 27.69 15.50
C PRO A 256 -12.49 27.38 14.36
N TRP A 257 -13.35 28.33 14.00
CA TRP A 257 -14.29 28.17 12.89
C TRP A 257 -13.58 28.19 11.53
N VAL A 258 -12.52 28.99 11.39
CA VAL A 258 -11.70 29.01 10.15
C VAL A 258 -10.92 27.72 10.03
N ASP A 259 -10.40 27.20 11.15
CA ASP A 259 -9.71 25.88 11.18
C ASP A 259 -10.67 24.76 10.77
N LEU A 260 -11.89 24.75 11.31
CA LEU A 260 -12.91 23.78 10.94
C LEU A 260 -13.26 23.86 9.44
N LEU A 261 -13.45 25.07 8.90
CA LEU A 261 -13.70 25.26 7.49
C LEU A 261 -12.49 24.80 6.64
N GLY A 262 -11.28 25.06 7.08
CA GLY A 262 -10.04 24.57 6.46
C GLY A 262 -9.99 23.03 6.42
N MET A 263 -10.35 22.35 7.51
CA MET A 263 -10.44 20.89 7.56
C MET A 263 -11.49 20.33 6.58
N ILE A 264 -12.69 20.93 6.56
CA ILE A 264 -13.77 20.53 5.64
C ILE A 264 -13.33 20.77 4.18
N ALA A 265 -12.71 21.90 3.89
CA ALA A 265 -12.18 22.22 2.58
C ALA A 265 -11.09 21.22 2.15
N THR A 266 -10.15 20.92 3.04
CA THR A 266 -9.10 19.92 2.80
C THR A 266 -9.70 18.56 2.43
N PHE A 267 -10.71 18.10 3.18
CA PHE A 267 -11.36 16.82 2.89
C PHE A 267 -12.06 16.86 1.50
N GLY A 268 -12.88 17.87 1.25
CA GLY A 268 -13.61 18.00 -0.03
C GLY A 268 -12.68 18.14 -1.24
N LEU A 269 -11.66 18.99 -1.13
CA LEU A 269 -10.68 19.21 -2.18
C LEU A 269 -9.80 17.96 -2.41
N SER A 270 -9.44 17.23 -1.35
CA SER A 270 -8.71 15.96 -1.47
C SER A 270 -9.50 14.91 -2.23
N VAL A 271 -10.81 14.78 -1.96
CA VAL A 271 -11.68 13.87 -2.71
C VAL A 271 -11.79 14.32 -4.18
N GLY A 272 -11.98 15.61 -4.45
CA GLY A 272 -12.01 16.15 -5.81
C GLY A 272 -10.72 15.92 -6.57
N ALA A 273 -9.57 16.23 -5.96
CA ALA A 273 -8.25 16.01 -6.53
C ALA A 273 -7.96 14.50 -6.76
N ALA A 274 -8.41 13.63 -5.84
CA ALA A 274 -8.30 12.18 -6.00
C ALA A 274 -9.09 11.67 -7.21
N VAL A 275 -10.31 12.18 -7.45
CA VAL A 275 -11.09 11.84 -8.64
C VAL A 275 -10.37 12.26 -9.92
N LEU A 276 -9.75 13.45 -9.93
CA LEU A 276 -8.97 13.93 -11.08
C LEU A 276 -7.73 13.07 -11.31
N LEU A 277 -6.97 12.76 -10.27
CA LEU A 277 -5.77 11.91 -10.35
C LEU A 277 -6.15 10.49 -10.80
N TYR A 278 -7.23 9.92 -10.25
CA TYR A 278 -7.73 8.61 -10.65
C TYR A 278 -8.08 8.58 -12.13
N ARG A 279 -8.95 9.48 -12.59
CA ARG A 279 -9.41 9.51 -14.00
C ARG A 279 -8.31 9.88 -14.98
N GLY A 280 -7.43 10.80 -14.58
CA GLY A 280 -6.36 11.34 -15.42
C GLY A 280 -5.17 10.37 -15.55
N VAL A 281 -4.85 9.64 -14.50
CA VAL A 281 -3.61 8.86 -14.41
C VAL A 281 -3.87 7.41 -14.00
N GLU A 282 -4.46 7.14 -12.81
CA GLU A 282 -4.54 5.80 -12.22
C GLU A 282 -5.40 4.83 -13.05
N ALA A 283 -6.53 5.30 -13.58
CA ALA A 283 -7.43 4.49 -14.39
C ALA A 283 -6.88 4.13 -15.78
N ARG A 284 -5.80 4.79 -16.20
CA ARG A 284 -5.17 4.52 -17.50
C ARG A 284 -4.22 3.32 -17.44
N PRO A 285 -4.10 2.55 -18.53
CA PRO A 285 -3.14 1.45 -18.58
C PRO A 285 -1.71 1.98 -18.41
N ALA A 286 -0.93 1.32 -17.56
CA ALA A 286 0.47 1.67 -17.37
C ALA A 286 1.28 1.36 -18.65
N SER A 287 2.03 2.35 -19.13
CA SER A 287 2.97 2.22 -20.22
C SER A 287 4.33 2.78 -19.82
N LEU A 288 5.39 2.24 -20.39
CA LEU A 288 6.75 2.75 -20.16
C LEU A 288 6.85 4.23 -20.50
N ARG A 289 6.25 4.64 -21.63
CA ARG A 289 6.23 6.05 -22.05
C ARG A 289 5.59 6.95 -21.00
N SER A 290 4.44 6.55 -20.45
CA SER A 290 3.74 7.33 -19.42
C SER A 290 4.56 7.43 -18.14
N VAL A 291 5.19 6.33 -17.72
CA VAL A 291 6.09 6.33 -16.54
C VAL A 291 7.27 7.28 -16.77
N CYS A 292 7.95 7.19 -17.92
CA CYS A 292 9.07 8.08 -18.24
C CYS A 292 8.66 9.55 -18.31
N THR A 293 7.48 9.86 -18.86
CA THR A 293 6.97 11.24 -18.94
C THR A 293 6.69 11.81 -17.55
N LEU A 294 6.03 11.05 -16.67
CA LEU A 294 5.75 11.48 -15.31
C LEU A 294 7.04 11.59 -14.46
N PHE A 295 7.98 10.69 -14.69
CA PHE A 295 9.27 10.76 -14.01
C PHE A 295 10.07 12.00 -14.47
N ALA A 296 10.08 12.29 -15.76
CA ALA A 296 10.67 13.52 -16.27
C ALA A 296 9.99 14.77 -15.70
N ALA A 297 8.64 14.75 -15.55
CA ALA A 297 7.92 15.85 -14.93
C ALA A 297 8.33 16.06 -13.45
N LEU A 298 8.50 14.97 -12.69
CA LEU A 298 9.01 15.06 -11.32
C LEU A 298 10.43 15.64 -11.26
N LEU A 299 11.34 15.18 -12.13
CA LEU A 299 12.70 15.72 -12.19
C LEU A 299 12.72 17.21 -12.54
N VAL A 300 11.93 17.62 -13.54
CA VAL A 300 11.81 19.02 -13.94
C VAL A 300 11.23 19.89 -12.83
N SER A 301 10.17 19.41 -12.13
CA SER A 301 9.60 20.14 -10.99
C SER A 301 10.62 20.31 -9.87
N GLY A 302 11.42 19.29 -9.57
CA GLY A 302 12.48 19.39 -8.58
C GLY A 302 13.57 20.39 -8.99
N LEU A 303 13.97 20.39 -10.26
CA LEU A 303 14.93 21.38 -10.77
C LEU A 303 14.39 22.83 -10.70
N ILE A 304 13.11 23.05 -11.00
CA ILE A 304 12.49 24.39 -10.90
C ILE A 304 12.49 24.89 -9.46
N VAL A 305 12.30 24.00 -8.49
CA VAL A 305 12.23 24.35 -7.07
C VAL A 305 13.63 24.57 -6.46
N SER A 306 14.66 23.88 -6.98
CA SER A 306 16.05 23.97 -6.47
C SER A 306 16.83 25.17 -7.03
N TYR A 307 16.25 25.97 -7.93
CA TYR A 307 16.83 27.18 -8.55
C TYR A 307 15.90 28.39 -8.39
#